data_e7bd7d98bf174ce5da68ca1b5fc2ad0e
#
_entry.id   e7bd7d98bf174ce5da68ca1b5fc2ad0e
#
_cell.length_a   1.000
_cell.length_b   1.000
_cell.length_c   1.000
_cell.angle_alpha   90.00
_cell.angle_beta   90.00
_cell.angle_gamma   90.00
#
_symmetry.space_group_name_H-M   'P 1'
#
loop_
_entity.id
_entity.type
_entity.pdbx_description
1 polymer ?
#
loop_
_entity_poly.entity_id
_entity_poly.type
_entity_poly.pdbx_seq_one_letter_code
_entity_poly.pdbx_strand_id
1 'polypeptide(L)'
;DVAKFGGYQVLEISIYGVDDRFTIGGEAMVEPCARLLTDILLDPNVDANGVFDAHDIEIEKQQLIDTIESQINDKRVYALSRCKSIMCEGETIAVDKYGYIEDAERITAKSAADAYRRALETAQIELFFNGCGNPEIAKKIFAEAFSGIRRTPAPIETVSTAVRAEQVREVKD
;
A
#
# COMPACT_ATOMS: atom_id res chain seq x y z
N ASP A 1 -1.55 -4.69 -2.59
CA ASP A 1 -0.28 -5.08 -1.96
C ASP A 1 0.41 -3.86 -1.37
N VAL A 2 1.26 -4.08 -0.37
CA VAL A 2 2.14 -3.06 0.19
C VAL A 2 3.55 -3.31 -0.28
N ALA A 3 4.16 -2.31 -0.88
CA ALA A 3 5.52 -2.39 -1.39
C ALA A 3 6.39 -1.28 -0.78
N LYS A 4 7.70 -1.43 -0.91
CA LYS A 4 8.66 -0.42 -0.51
C LYS A 4 9.67 -0.18 -1.62
N PHE A 5 9.76 1.05 -2.07
CA PHE A 5 10.72 1.50 -3.07
C PHE A 5 11.71 2.48 -2.44
N GLY A 6 12.91 2.00 -2.13
CA GLY A 6 13.86 2.79 -1.36
C GLY A 6 13.29 3.17 0.01
N GLY A 7 13.21 4.46 0.30
CA GLY A 7 12.59 5.01 1.52
C GLY A 7 11.07 5.21 1.46
N TYR A 8 10.43 4.91 0.34
CA TYR A 8 9.00 5.15 0.15
C TYR A 8 8.16 3.92 0.47
N GLN A 9 7.05 4.12 1.18
CA GLN A 9 5.99 3.13 1.34
C GLN A 9 4.97 3.34 0.24
N VAL A 10 4.58 2.27 -0.45
CA VAL A 10 3.64 2.31 -1.58
C VAL A 10 2.51 1.33 -1.32
N LEU A 11 1.27 1.80 -1.45
CA LEU A 11 0.11 0.95 -1.59
C LEU A 11 -0.16 0.77 -3.09
N GLU A 12 -0.09 -0.47 -3.56
CA GLU A 12 -0.34 -0.83 -4.94
C GLU A 12 -1.65 -1.60 -5.07
N ILE A 13 -2.52 -1.13 -5.96
CA ILE A 13 -3.72 -1.84 -6.36
C ILE A 13 -3.65 -2.04 -7.85
N SER A 14 -3.73 -3.29 -8.29
CA SER A 14 -3.62 -3.65 -9.70
C SER A 14 -4.81 -4.51 -10.13
N ILE A 15 -5.23 -4.33 -11.37
CA ILE A 15 -6.23 -5.18 -12.03
C ILE A 15 -5.69 -5.66 -13.37
N TYR A 16 -5.94 -6.91 -13.67
CA TYR A 16 -5.56 -7.53 -14.92
C TYR A 16 -6.83 -7.93 -15.66
N GLY A 17 -7.02 -7.37 -16.84
CA GLY A 17 -8.12 -7.68 -17.76
C GLY A 17 -7.63 -8.46 -18.97
N VAL A 18 -8.56 -9.18 -19.60
CA VAL A 18 -8.32 -9.79 -20.92
C VAL A 18 -8.31 -8.68 -21.97
N ASP A 19 -7.42 -8.77 -22.96
CA ASP A 19 -7.43 -7.86 -24.11
C ASP A 19 -8.76 -7.98 -24.87
N ASP A 20 -9.31 -6.84 -25.29
CA ASP A 20 -10.61 -6.72 -25.97
C ASP A 20 -10.75 -7.69 -27.16
N ARG A 21 -9.65 -8.03 -27.83
CA ARG A 21 -9.62 -8.99 -28.94
C ARG A 21 -9.96 -10.43 -28.54
N PHE A 22 -9.88 -10.75 -27.26
CA PHE A 22 -10.12 -12.08 -26.71
C PHE A 22 -11.38 -12.16 -25.86
N THR A 23 -12.14 -11.07 -25.75
CA THR A 23 -13.45 -11.10 -25.08
C THR A 23 -14.49 -11.81 -25.96
N ILE A 24 -15.41 -12.53 -25.35
CA ILE A 24 -16.38 -13.36 -26.07
C ILE A 24 -17.37 -12.50 -26.87
N GLY A 25 -17.76 -11.34 -26.36
CA GLY A 25 -18.73 -10.43 -26.96
C GLY A 25 -18.09 -9.19 -27.61
N GLY A 26 -16.76 -9.08 -27.62
CA GLY A 26 -16.06 -7.86 -28.09
C GLY A 26 -16.18 -6.71 -27.09
N GLU A 27 -16.35 -7.01 -25.81
CA GLU A 27 -16.44 -6.00 -24.76
C GLU A 27 -15.11 -5.25 -24.60
N ALA A 28 -15.21 -3.94 -24.44
CA ALA A 28 -14.07 -3.10 -24.10
C ALA A 28 -13.77 -3.17 -22.60
N MET A 29 -12.61 -3.69 -22.23
CA MET A 29 -12.26 -4.01 -20.83
C MET A 29 -11.66 -2.85 -20.04
N VAL A 30 -11.17 -1.80 -20.71
CA VAL A 30 -10.49 -0.67 -20.02
C VAL A 30 -11.44 0.06 -19.08
N GLU A 31 -12.66 0.37 -19.54
CA GLU A 31 -13.63 1.11 -18.71
C GLU A 31 -14.06 0.32 -17.47
N PRO A 32 -14.56 -0.92 -17.57
CA PRO A 32 -14.96 -1.68 -16.39
C PRO A 32 -13.79 -1.94 -15.41
N CYS A 33 -12.59 -2.19 -15.91
CA CYS A 33 -11.40 -2.31 -15.08
C CYS A 33 -11.07 -1.02 -14.31
N ALA A 34 -11.09 0.12 -15.01
CA ALA A 34 -10.82 1.41 -14.38
C ALA A 34 -11.89 1.77 -13.35
N ARG A 35 -13.17 1.53 -13.63
CA ARG A 35 -14.27 1.74 -12.67
C ARG A 35 -14.13 0.85 -11.45
N LEU A 36 -13.87 -0.45 -11.64
CA LEU A 36 -13.68 -1.36 -10.52
C LEU A 36 -12.53 -0.91 -9.60
N LEU A 37 -11.41 -0.42 -10.16
CA LEU A 37 -10.32 0.13 -9.35
C LEU A 37 -10.74 1.38 -8.57
N THR A 38 -11.48 2.28 -9.20
CA THR A 38 -11.98 3.49 -8.52
C THR A 38 -13.01 3.15 -7.45
N ASP A 39 -13.89 2.18 -7.68
CA ASP A 39 -14.89 1.74 -6.72
C ASP A 39 -14.20 1.12 -5.48
N ILE A 40 -13.24 0.22 -5.69
CA ILE A 40 -12.45 -0.35 -4.58
C ILE A 40 -11.74 0.74 -3.76
N LEU A 41 -11.22 1.78 -4.44
CA LEU A 41 -10.47 2.85 -3.79
C LEU A 41 -11.36 3.89 -3.11
N LEU A 42 -12.57 4.13 -3.58
CA LEU A 42 -13.35 5.31 -3.17
C LEU A 42 -14.69 4.97 -2.53
N ASP A 43 -15.12 3.71 -2.63
CA ASP A 43 -16.35 3.22 -2.01
C ASP A 43 -16.05 2.05 -1.04
N PRO A 44 -15.26 2.29 0.02
CA PRO A 44 -14.94 1.28 0.99
C PRO A 44 -16.16 0.92 1.83
N ASN A 45 -16.23 -0.33 2.29
CA ASN A 45 -17.29 -0.78 3.18
C ASN A 45 -17.11 -0.17 4.58
N VAL A 46 -17.80 0.92 4.85
CA VAL A 46 -17.76 1.66 6.11
C VAL A 46 -19.18 1.93 6.63
N ASP A 47 -19.28 2.18 7.94
CA ASP A 47 -20.57 2.58 8.57
C ASP A 47 -20.97 4.03 8.22
N ALA A 48 -22.10 4.48 8.75
CA ALA A 48 -22.62 5.85 8.56
C ALA A 48 -21.68 6.95 9.09
N ASN A 49 -20.71 6.60 9.93
CA ASN A 49 -19.69 7.52 10.47
C ASN A 49 -18.37 7.43 9.67
N GLY A 50 -18.32 6.61 8.61
CA GLY A 50 -17.13 6.39 7.82
C GLY A 50 -16.06 5.56 8.55
N VAL A 51 -16.46 4.62 9.41
CA VAL A 51 -15.59 3.72 10.17
C VAL A 51 -15.73 2.30 9.63
N PHE A 52 -14.62 1.60 9.50
CA PHE A 52 -14.61 0.19 9.08
C PHE A 52 -15.29 -0.72 10.11
N ASP A 53 -15.73 -1.89 9.68
CA ASP A 53 -16.22 -2.90 10.61
C ASP A 53 -15.12 -3.33 11.59
N ALA A 54 -15.44 -3.34 12.89
CA ALA A 54 -14.45 -3.62 13.93
C ALA A 54 -13.99 -5.09 13.92
N HIS A 55 -14.86 -6.00 13.52
CA HIS A 55 -14.53 -7.44 13.43
C HIS A 55 -13.59 -7.70 12.25
N ASP A 56 -13.86 -7.09 11.10
CA ASP A 56 -13.01 -7.22 9.91
C ASP A 56 -11.61 -6.65 10.20
N ILE A 57 -11.53 -5.48 10.85
CA ILE A 57 -10.24 -4.89 11.23
C ILE A 57 -9.48 -5.76 12.23
N GLU A 58 -10.16 -6.44 13.15
CA GLU A 58 -9.49 -7.34 14.09
C GLU A 58 -8.91 -8.58 13.37
N ILE A 59 -9.62 -9.13 12.39
CA ILE A 59 -9.12 -10.23 11.54
C ILE A 59 -7.89 -9.79 10.76
N GLU A 60 -7.97 -8.66 10.06
CA GLU A 60 -6.87 -8.14 9.25
C GLU A 60 -5.64 -7.77 10.10
N LYS A 61 -5.88 -7.23 11.28
CA LYS A 61 -4.82 -6.94 12.27
C LYS A 61 -4.09 -8.21 12.69
N GLN A 62 -4.84 -9.28 13.02
CA GLN A 62 -4.24 -10.56 13.38
C GLN A 62 -3.42 -11.14 12.22
N GLN A 63 -3.95 -11.09 11.00
CA GLN A 63 -3.22 -11.54 9.80
C GLN A 63 -1.95 -10.73 9.55
N LEU A 64 -1.98 -9.42 9.82
CA LEU A 64 -0.78 -8.57 9.74
C LEU A 64 0.27 -8.99 10.77
N ILE A 65 -0.13 -9.22 12.03
CA ILE A 65 0.77 -9.68 13.09
C ILE A 65 1.38 -11.03 12.71
N ASP A 66 0.55 -12.00 12.30
CA ASP A 66 1.03 -13.32 11.86
C ASP A 66 2.00 -13.21 10.67
N THR A 67 1.76 -12.27 9.76
CA THR A 67 2.66 -12.00 8.64
C THR A 67 4.01 -11.47 9.11
N ILE A 68 4.02 -10.53 10.05
CA ILE A 68 5.26 -9.98 10.62
C ILE A 68 6.03 -11.08 11.36
N GLU A 69 5.37 -11.87 12.19
CA GLU A 69 5.99 -12.96 12.94
C GLU A 69 6.54 -14.05 12.02
N SER A 70 5.83 -14.37 10.94
CA SER A 70 6.22 -15.43 10.01
C SER A 70 7.47 -15.10 9.19
N GLN A 71 7.88 -13.84 9.11
CA GLN A 71 9.09 -13.43 8.36
C GLN A 71 10.35 -14.18 8.82
N ILE A 72 10.45 -14.57 10.09
CA ILE A 72 11.60 -15.33 10.62
C ILE A 72 11.71 -16.71 10.02
N ASN A 73 10.65 -17.27 9.43
CA ASN A 73 10.65 -18.59 8.82
C ASN A 73 11.51 -18.63 7.54
N ASP A 74 11.59 -17.51 6.80
CA ASP A 74 12.57 -17.36 5.72
C ASP A 74 13.84 -16.71 6.27
N LYS A 75 14.78 -17.53 6.72
CA LYS A 75 16.03 -17.10 7.35
C LYS A 75 16.82 -16.11 6.49
N ARG A 76 16.80 -16.26 5.16
CA ARG A 76 17.54 -15.40 4.24
C ARG A 76 16.88 -14.03 4.15
N VAL A 77 15.57 -14.01 3.93
CA VAL A 77 14.79 -12.75 3.85
C VAL A 77 14.86 -12.01 5.18
N TYR A 78 14.69 -12.72 6.29
CA TYR A 78 14.80 -12.16 7.63
C TYR A 78 16.17 -11.54 7.89
N ALA A 79 17.26 -12.26 7.59
CA ALA A 79 18.62 -11.74 7.80
C ALA A 79 18.90 -10.49 6.95
N LEU A 80 18.43 -10.44 5.71
CA LEU A 80 18.56 -9.26 4.85
C LEU A 80 17.74 -8.06 5.39
N SER A 81 16.53 -8.31 5.86
CA SER A 81 15.69 -7.27 6.47
C SER A 81 16.34 -6.72 7.74
N ARG A 82 16.85 -7.59 8.61
CA ARG A 82 17.55 -7.18 9.84
C ARG A 82 18.85 -6.43 9.54
N CYS A 83 19.64 -6.90 8.59
CA CYS A 83 20.85 -6.21 8.15
C CYS A 83 20.52 -4.78 7.66
N LYS A 84 19.51 -4.65 6.82
CA LYS A 84 19.04 -3.35 6.32
C LYS A 84 18.58 -2.43 7.47
N SER A 85 17.78 -2.96 8.40
CA SER A 85 17.24 -2.16 9.50
C SER A 85 18.32 -1.67 10.47
N ILE A 86 19.38 -2.48 10.71
CA ILE A 86 20.52 -2.09 11.53
C ILE A 86 21.42 -1.11 10.80
N MET A 87 21.74 -1.39 9.53
CA MET A 87 22.64 -0.57 8.73
C MET A 87 22.07 0.85 8.50
N CYS A 88 20.76 0.94 8.28
CA CYS A 88 20.06 2.16 7.95
C CYS A 88 19.21 2.70 9.13
N GLU A 89 19.56 2.36 10.37
CA GLU A 89 18.82 2.81 11.55
C GLU A 89 18.66 4.34 11.57
N GLY A 90 17.42 4.81 11.78
CA GLY A 90 17.07 6.23 11.71
C GLY A 90 16.74 6.74 10.30
N GLU A 91 16.86 5.91 9.27
CA GLU A 91 16.49 6.25 7.91
C GLU A 91 15.11 5.69 7.53
N THR A 92 14.42 6.35 6.61
CA THR A 92 13.09 5.88 6.14
C THR A 92 13.16 4.51 5.48
N ILE A 93 14.29 4.15 4.88
CA ILE A 93 14.49 2.84 4.24
C ILE A 93 14.55 1.68 5.26
N ALA A 94 14.92 1.95 6.51
CA ALA A 94 15.05 0.93 7.56
C ALA A 94 13.69 0.37 8.02
N VAL A 95 12.63 1.16 7.89
CA VAL A 95 11.28 0.75 8.31
C VAL A 95 10.79 -0.39 7.43
N ASP A 96 10.32 -1.48 8.03
CA ASP A 96 9.75 -2.62 7.28
C ASP A 96 8.43 -2.23 6.58
N LYS A 97 8.13 -2.89 5.47
CA LYS A 97 6.90 -2.62 4.71
C LYS A 97 5.62 -2.96 5.47
N TYR A 98 5.69 -3.88 6.39
CA TYR A 98 4.57 -4.28 7.25
C TYR A 98 4.55 -3.52 8.58
N GLY A 99 5.55 -2.70 8.86
CA GLY A 99 5.66 -1.99 10.14
C GLY A 99 6.14 -2.88 11.28
N TYR A 100 5.62 -2.62 12.48
CA TYR A 100 6.01 -3.30 13.71
C TYR A 100 4.80 -3.84 14.45
N ILE A 101 4.97 -4.95 15.19
CA ILE A 101 3.91 -5.63 15.95
C ILE A 101 3.24 -4.66 16.94
N GLU A 102 4.05 -3.89 17.66
CA GLU A 102 3.58 -2.96 18.69
C GLU A 102 2.68 -1.86 18.12
N ASP A 103 2.87 -1.48 16.86
CA ASP A 103 2.01 -0.53 16.16
C ASP A 103 0.77 -1.23 15.60
N ALA A 104 0.92 -2.44 15.08
CA ALA A 104 -0.20 -3.25 14.58
C ALA A 104 -1.23 -3.52 15.69
N GLU A 105 -0.78 -3.89 16.90
CA GLU A 105 -1.65 -4.13 18.06
C GLU A 105 -2.54 -2.92 18.43
N ARG A 106 -2.08 -1.70 18.13
CA ARG A 106 -2.81 -0.46 18.44
C ARG A 106 -3.83 -0.07 17.37
N ILE A 107 -3.86 -0.75 16.24
CA ILE A 107 -4.80 -0.45 15.17
C ILE A 107 -6.24 -0.70 15.65
N THR A 108 -7.10 0.26 15.39
CA THR A 108 -8.55 0.19 15.62
C THR A 108 -9.29 0.50 14.33
N ALA A 109 -10.54 0.10 14.21
CA ALA A 109 -11.39 0.41 13.07
C ALA A 109 -11.41 1.91 12.73
N LYS A 110 -11.47 2.77 13.76
CA LYS A 110 -11.42 4.22 13.58
C LYS A 110 -10.05 4.69 13.09
N SER A 111 -8.95 4.24 13.71
CA SER A 111 -7.61 4.67 13.30
C SER A 111 -7.26 4.22 11.88
N ALA A 112 -7.71 3.03 11.48
CA ALA A 112 -7.56 2.52 10.12
C ALA A 112 -8.34 3.39 9.11
N ALA A 113 -9.60 3.74 9.41
CA ALA A 113 -10.42 4.62 8.57
C ALA A 113 -9.83 6.04 8.47
N ASP A 114 -9.31 6.57 9.57
CA ASP A 114 -8.65 7.89 9.59
C ASP A 114 -7.35 7.89 8.77
N ALA A 115 -6.57 6.80 8.85
CA ALA A 115 -5.35 6.62 8.05
C ALA A 115 -5.67 6.48 6.56
N TYR A 116 -6.71 5.72 6.22
CA TYR A 116 -7.17 5.56 4.85
C TYR A 116 -7.60 6.89 4.20
N ARG A 117 -8.45 7.66 4.89
CA ARG A 117 -8.85 9.00 4.42
C ARG A 117 -7.66 9.92 4.21
N ARG A 118 -6.73 9.93 5.17
CA ARG A 118 -5.51 10.72 5.06
C ARG A 118 -4.67 10.30 3.86
N ALA A 119 -4.54 9.01 3.61
CA ALA A 119 -3.83 8.51 2.44
C ALA A 119 -4.47 9.00 1.13
N LEU A 120 -5.80 8.95 1.00
CA LEU A 120 -6.51 9.48 -0.17
C LEU A 120 -6.30 10.99 -0.35
N GLU A 121 -6.22 11.75 0.74
CA GLU A 121 -6.06 13.21 0.70
C GLU A 121 -4.61 13.64 0.42
N THR A 122 -3.62 12.90 0.92
CA THR A 122 -2.23 13.38 0.96
C THR A 122 -1.22 12.54 0.19
N ALA A 123 -1.53 11.28 -0.15
CA ALA A 123 -0.59 10.47 -0.91
C ALA A 123 -0.41 10.97 -2.34
N GLN A 124 0.77 10.81 -2.90
CA GLN A 124 0.97 10.94 -4.32
C GLN A 124 0.40 9.71 -5.02
N ILE A 125 -0.35 9.93 -6.10
CA ILE A 125 -1.00 8.86 -6.84
C ILE A 125 -0.44 8.83 -8.24
N GLU A 126 0.01 7.66 -8.66
CA GLU A 126 0.46 7.39 -10.01
C GLU A 126 -0.42 6.30 -10.62
N LEU A 127 -0.83 6.50 -11.86
CA LEU A 127 -1.61 5.54 -12.63
C LEU A 127 -0.74 4.94 -13.73
N PHE A 128 -0.51 3.65 -13.65
CA PHE A 128 0.17 2.88 -14.69
C PHE A 128 -0.83 2.13 -15.54
N PHE A 129 -0.73 2.30 -16.86
CA PHE A 129 -1.51 1.55 -17.83
C PHE A 129 -0.56 0.76 -18.74
N ASN A 130 -0.80 -0.54 -18.84
CA ASN A 130 -0.06 -1.41 -19.75
C ASN A 130 -1.06 -2.32 -20.48
N GLY A 131 -1.09 -2.22 -21.82
CA GLY A 131 -2.02 -3.01 -22.64
C GLY A 131 -2.38 -2.34 -23.94
N CYS A 132 -3.32 -2.96 -24.68
CA CYS A 132 -3.71 -2.54 -26.03
C CYS A 132 -4.91 -1.58 -26.06
N GLY A 133 -5.53 -1.30 -24.92
CA GLY A 133 -6.68 -0.39 -24.83
C GLY A 133 -6.29 1.09 -24.87
N ASN A 134 -7.30 1.96 -24.86
CA ASN A 134 -7.07 3.41 -24.82
C ASN A 134 -6.86 3.92 -23.38
N PRO A 135 -5.65 4.34 -23.00
CA PRO A 135 -5.34 4.81 -21.64
C PRO A 135 -6.10 6.09 -21.25
N GLU A 136 -6.54 6.91 -22.21
CA GLU A 136 -7.28 8.14 -21.92
C GLU A 136 -8.65 7.85 -21.29
N ILE A 137 -9.24 6.67 -21.53
CA ILE A 137 -10.47 6.23 -20.86
C ILE A 137 -10.21 6.05 -19.37
N ALA A 138 -9.17 5.29 -19.01
CA ALA A 138 -8.78 5.09 -17.62
C ALA A 138 -8.45 6.42 -16.93
N LYS A 139 -7.61 7.25 -17.55
CA LYS A 139 -7.25 8.58 -17.05
C LYS A 139 -8.46 9.46 -16.77
N LYS A 140 -9.45 9.49 -17.68
CA LYS A 140 -10.68 10.26 -17.50
C LYS A 140 -11.48 9.76 -16.30
N ILE A 141 -11.67 8.45 -16.17
CA ILE A 141 -12.41 7.82 -15.08
C ILE A 141 -11.76 8.16 -13.73
N PHE A 142 -10.44 8.00 -13.63
CA PHE A 142 -9.73 8.36 -12.40
C PHE A 142 -9.81 9.85 -12.08
N ALA A 143 -9.65 10.72 -13.07
CA ALA A 143 -9.77 12.17 -12.87
C ALA A 143 -11.17 12.56 -12.39
N GLU A 144 -12.22 11.98 -12.95
CA GLU A 144 -13.61 12.19 -12.53
C GLU A 144 -13.84 11.67 -11.11
N ALA A 145 -13.42 10.44 -10.81
CA ALA A 145 -13.60 9.80 -9.51
C ALA A 145 -12.92 10.59 -8.38
N PHE A 146 -11.70 11.09 -8.61
CA PHE A 146 -10.97 11.88 -7.62
C PHE A 146 -11.37 13.36 -7.56
N SER A 147 -12.19 13.86 -8.48
CA SER A 147 -12.59 15.27 -8.53
C SER A 147 -13.36 15.74 -7.29
N GLY A 148 -14.08 14.84 -6.62
CA GLY A 148 -14.82 15.11 -5.38
C GLY A 148 -13.99 15.11 -4.11
N ILE A 149 -12.72 14.68 -4.17
CA ILE A 149 -11.83 14.57 -3.01
C ILE A 149 -10.93 15.80 -2.95
N ARG A 150 -11.00 16.52 -1.82
CA ARG A 150 -10.06 17.62 -1.58
C ARG A 150 -8.67 17.03 -1.27
N ARG A 151 -7.76 17.16 -2.20
CA ARG A 151 -6.41 16.60 -2.09
C ARG A 151 -5.35 17.68 -1.90
N THR A 152 -4.42 17.40 -0.99
CA THR A 152 -3.22 18.20 -0.77
C THR A 152 -2.04 17.23 -0.70
N PRO A 153 -1.53 16.74 -1.87
CA PRO A 153 -0.43 15.77 -1.89
C PRO A 153 0.77 16.30 -1.12
N ALA A 154 1.21 15.52 -0.14
CA ALA A 154 2.39 15.84 0.64
C ALA A 154 3.66 15.55 -0.17
N PRO A 155 4.74 16.34 -0.01
CA PRO A 155 6.02 15.99 -0.57
C PRO A 155 6.50 14.66 0.02
N ILE A 156 7.13 13.83 -0.82
CA ILE A 156 7.75 12.61 -0.34
C ILE A 156 9.13 12.96 0.20
N GLU A 157 9.28 12.86 1.51
CA GLU A 157 10.54 13.11 2.18
C GLU A 157 11.21 11.79 2.54
N THR A 158 12.50 11.68 2.26
CA THR A 158 13.34 10.57 2.70
C THR A 158 14.38 11.09 3.68
N VAL A 159 14.55 10.35 4.77
CA VAL A 159 15.61 10.61 5.72
C VAL A 159 16.76 9.68 5.42
N SER A 160 17.95 10.25 5.24
CA SER A 160 19.21 9.53 5.08
C SER A 160 20.20 10.05 6.13
N THR A 161 20.94 9.16 6.74
CA THR A 161 21.92 9.49 7.77
C THR A 161 23.35 9.35 7.22
N ALA A 162 24.33 9.93 7.94
CA ALA A 162 25.73 9.73 7.61
C ALA A 162 26.16 8.27 7.84
N VAL A 163 27.11 7.82 7.04
CA VAL A 163 27.71 6.49 7.18
C VAL A 163 28.24 6.29 8.60
N ARG A 164 27.80 5.20 9.26
CA ARG A 164 28.30 4.82 10.59
C ARG A 164 29.59 4.01 10.43
N ALA A 165 30.58 4.34 11.26
CA ALA A 165 31.82 3.56 11.35
C ALA A 165 31.69 2.33 12.25
N GLU A 166 30.61 2.23 13.01
CA GLU A 166 30.36 1.16 13.95
C GLU A 166 29.97 -0.15 13.25
N GLN A 167 30.53 -1.25 13.70
CA GLN A 167 30.15 -2.58 13.24
C GLN A 167 29.18 -3.22 14.24
N VAL A 168 28.00 -3.60 13.77
CA VAL A 168 26.99 -4.31 14.56
C VAL A 168 26.87 -5.74 14.06
N ARG A 169 26.84 -6.69 15.00
CA ARG A 169 26.59 -8.10 14.70
C ARG A 169 25.41 -8.59 15.53
N GLU A 170 24.38 -9.05 14.87
CA GLU A 170 23.25 -9.76 15.49
C GLU A 170 23.29 -11.24 15.11
N VAL A 171 23.10 -12.12 16.09
CA VAL A 171 22.97 -13.56 15.88
C VAL A 171 21.65 -13.97 16.53
N LYS A 172 20.82 -14.69 15.77
CA LYS A 172 19.54 -15.21 16.24
C LYS A 172 19.50 -16.71 15.91
N ASP A 173 19.30 -17.51 16.94
CA ASP A 173 19.21 -18.98 16.85
C ASP A 173 17.84 -19.43 16.33
#